data_cdd10c0ebb6c21bedb1cf80a0e11a5fe
#
_entry.id   cdd10c0ebb6c21bedb1cf80a0e11a5fe
#
_cell.length_a   1.000
_cell.length_b   1.000
_cell.length_c   1.000
_cell.angle_alpha   90.00
_cell.angle_beta   90.00
_cell.angle_gamma   90.00
#
_symmetry.space_group_name_H-M   'P 1'
#
loop_
_entity.id
_entity.type
_entity.pdbx_description
1 polymer ?
#
loop_
_entity_poly.entity_id
_entity_poly.type
_entity_poly.pdbx_seq_one_letter_code
_entity_poly.pdbx_strand_id
1 'polypeptide(L)'
;DEIQSKCSAELIASHDYGAIADAVNVGRTKVTQRLGGIGLVLETLGPDGGATLLDALQGKTATVPSLKWAWYLIERGELDFGSAATRGMINALITEPAKSLLLAVAEVADPVSAAQIEVAMKDETGAYK
;
A
#
# COMPACT_ATOMS: atom_id res chain seq x y z
N ASP A 1 -13.07 1.65 -15.29
CA ASP A 1 -12.06 0.73 -14.81
C ASP A 1 -10.68 1.40 -14.75
N GLU A 2 -9.67 0.65 -14.40
CA GLU A 2 -8.32 1.18 -14.23
C GLU A 2 -7.73 1.69 -15.57
N ILE A 3 -7.98 0.98 -16.65
CA ILE A 3 -7.52 1.40 -17.98
C ILE A 3 -8.18 2.71 -18.38
N GLN A 4 -9.48 2.82 -18.23
CA GLN A 4 -10.23 4.03 -18.59
C GLN A 4 -9.84 5.22 -17.72
N SER A 5 -9.53 5.01 -16.45
CA SER A 5 -9.17 6.09 -15.54
C SER A 5 -7.75 6.61 -15.74
N LYS A 6 -6.82 5.76 -16.21
CA LYS A 6 -5.40 6.10 -16.35
C LYS A 6 -4.94 6.36 -17.79
N CYS A 7 -5.78 6.05 -18.77
CA CYS A 7 -5.45 6.18 -20.19
C CYS A 7 -6.43 7.12 -20.90
N SER A 8 -5.93 7.88 -21.88
CA SER A 8 -6.78 8.68 -22.77
C SER A 8 -7.59 7.78 -23.69
N ALA A 9 -8.70 8.30 -24.21
CA ALA A 9 -9.51 7.59 -25.19
C ALA A 9 -8.70 7.26 -26.46
N GLU A 10 -7.81 8.15 -26.87
CA GLU A 10 -6.94 7.95 -28.04
C GLU A 10 -5.96 6.81 -27.80
N LEU A 11 -5.35 6.73 -26.60
CA LEU A 11 -4.43 5.66 -26.25
C LEU A 11 -5.16 4.31 -26.24
N ILE A 12 -6.35 4.25 -25.66
CA ILE A 12 -7.15 3.01 -25.63
C ILE A 12 -7.50 2.58 -27.06
N ALA A 13 -7.93 3.51 -27.91
CA ALA A 13 -8.28 3.22 -29.30
C ALA A 13 -7.09 2.78 -30.16
N SER A 14 -5.87 3.14 -29.78
CA SER A 14 -4.65 2.75 -30.51
C SER A 14 -4.35 1.25 -30.43
N HIS A 15 -4.89 0.57 -29.41
CA HIS A 15 -4.58 -0.84 -29.08
C HIS A 15 -3.08 -1.10 -28.91
N ASP A 16 -2.32 -0.09 -28.52
CA ASP A 16 -0.91 -0.24 -28.14
C ASP A 16 -0.83 -0.73 -26.69
N TYR A 17 -0.85 -2.05 -26.54
CA TYR A 17 -0.91 -2.68 -25.21
C TYR A 17 0.29 -2.36 -24.34
N GLY A 18 1.47 -2.19 -24.93
CA GLY A 18 2.67 -1.79 -24.20
C GLY A 18 2.54 -0.39 -23.61
N ALA A 19 2.08 0.58 -24.41
CA ALA A 19 1.87 1.95 -23.94
C ALA A 19 0.75 2.03 -22.91
N ILE A 20 -0.33 1.26 -23.08
CA ILE A 20 -1.43 1.19 -22.11
C ILE A 20 -0.93 0.60 -20.79
N ALA A 21 -0.14 -0.47 -20.84
CA ALA A 21 0.45 -1.06 -19.64
C ALA A 21 1.34 -0.06 -18.90
N ASP A 22 2.18 0.69 -19.62
CA ASP A 22 3.03 1.70 -19.04
C ASP A 22 2.20 2.78 -18.30
N ALA A 23 1.11 3.23 -18.90
CA ALA A 23 0.23 4.22 -18.27
C ALA A 23 -0.49 3.65 -17.04
N VAL A 24 -0.98 2.42 -17.11
CA VAL A 24 -1.66 1.75 -15.99
C VAL A 24 -0.70 1.50 -14.83
N ASN A 25 0.56 1.19 -15.12
CA ASN A 25 1.55 0.86 -14.09
C ASN A 25 2.05 2.07 -13.30
N VAL A 26 1.77 3.29 -13.74
CA VAL A 26 2.16 4.48 -12.98
C VAL A 26 1.49 4.46 -11.60
N GLY A 27 2.31 4.33 -10.55
CA GLY A 27 1.84 4.28 -9.17
C GLY A 27 1.04 3.04 -8.78
N ARG A 28 1.02 2.01 -9.63
CA ARG A 28 0.25 0.79 -9.34
C ARG A 28 1.00 -0.08 -8.34
N THR A 29 0.39 -0.29 -7.19
CA THR A 29 0.97 -1.08 -6.09
C THR A 29 -0.03 -2.08 -5.55
N LYS A 30 0.48 -3.07 -4.83
CA LYS A 30 -0.34 -3.99 -4.04
C LYS A 30 0.22 -4.08 -2.62
N VAL A 31 -0.65 -4.42 -1.68
CA VAL A 31 -0.27 -4.64 -0.29
C VAL A 31 0.26 -6.06 -0.14
N THR A 32 1.39 -6.19 0.55
CA THR A 32 2.01 -7.49 0.83
C THR A 32 2.36 -7.59 2.32
N GLN A 33 2.68 -8.80 2.78
CA GLN A 33 3.14 -9.00 4.14
C GLN A 33 4.46 -8.24 4.37
N ARG A 34 4.51 -7.49 5.47
CA ARG A 34 5.72 -6.81 5.88
C ARG A 34 5.83 -6.83 7.40
N LEU A 35 6.64 -7.73 7.93
CA LEU A 35 6.88 -7.80 9.37
C LEU A 35 7.87 -6.72 9.78
N GLY A 36 7.59 -6.07 10.90
CA GLY A 36 8.46 -5.03 11.43
C GLY A 36 8.02 -4.58 12.81
N GLY A 37 8.71 -3.60 13.34
CA GLY A 37 8.45 -3.06 14.66
C GLY A 37 9.16 -1.74 14.87
N ILE A 38 9.76 -1.57 16.05
CA ILE A 38 10.44 -0.32 16.44
C ILE A 38 11.47 0.11 15.38
N GLY A 39 12.32 -0.83 14.92
CA GLY A 39 13.34 -0.53 13.93
C GLY A 39 12.75 -0.04 12.60
N LEU A 40 11.68 -0.67 12.12
CA LEU A 40 11.03 -0.26 10.88
C LEU A 40 10.43 1.14 10.99
N VAL A 41 9.80 1.46 12.12
CA VAL A 41 9.24 2.79 12.36
C VAL A 41 10.33 3.85 12.38
N LEU A 42 11.45 3.59 13.07
CA LEU A 42 12.57 4.53 13.15
C LEU A 42 13.23 4.75 11.77
N GLU A 43 13.40 3.69 10.98
CA GLU A 43 13.94 3.81 9.63
C GLU A 43 13.00 4.60 8.71
N THR A 44 11.70 4.34 8.80
CA THR A 44 10.71 4.94 7.90
C THR A 44 10.49 6.43 8.20
N LEU A 45 10.40 6.80 9.49
CA LEU A 45 10.07 8.15 9.92
C LEU A 45 11.29 8.97 10.37
N GLY A 46 12.46 8.35 10.45
CA GLY A 46 13.64 8.97 11.03
C GLY A 46 13.67 8.83 12.56
N PRO A 47 14.86 9.01 13.20
CA PRO A 47 15.01 8.79 14.64
C PRO A 47 14.09 9.68 15.48
N ASP A 48 13.97 10.96 15.15
CA ASP A 48 13.16 11.92 15.94
C ASP A 48 11.66 11.72 15.70
N GLY A 49 11.23 11.65 14.44
CA GLY A 49 9.83 11.44 14.09
C GLY A 49 9.33 10.07 14.54
N GLY A 50 10.15 9.04 14.37
CA GLY A 50 9.83 7.69 14.81
C GLY A 50 9.70 7.60 16.32
N ALA A 51 10.64 8.19 17.07
CA ALA A 51 10.59 8.20 18.54
C ALA A 51 9.34 8.93 19.05
N THR A 52 9.01 10.07 18.46
CA THR A 52 7.81 10.83 18.83
C THR A 52 6.54 10.00 18.63
N LEU A 53 6.43 9.32 17.51
CA LEU A 53 5.28 8.46 17.23
C LEU A 53 5.21 7.27 18.18
N LEU A 54 6.34 6.59 18.41
CA LEU A 54 6.40 5.43 19.31
C LEU A 54 6.00 5.81 20.74
N ASP A 55 6.48 6.94 21.24
CA ASP A 55 6.10 7.43 22.56
C ASP A 55 4.60 7.72 22.64
N ALA A 56 4.03 8.33 21.60
CA ALA A 56 2.60 8.63 21.55
C ALA A 56 1.76 7.34 21.52
N LEU A 57 2.18 6.34 20.75
CA LEU A 57 1.48 5.05 20.66
C LEU A 57 1.58 4.29 21.99
N GLN A 58 2.76 4.25 22.59
CA GLN A 58 2.95 3.60 23.88
C GLN A 58 2.03 4.20 24.95
N GLY A 59 1.87 5.52 24.96
CA GLY A 59 0.96 6.20 25.89
C GLY A 59 -0.50 5.83 25.70
N LYS A 60 -0.91 5.37 24.52
CA LYS A 60 -2.30 4.97 24.22
C LYS A 60 -2.58 3.49 24.53
N THR A 61 -1.58 2.68 24.83
CA THR A 61 -1.76 1.23 25.06
C THR A 61 -2.66 0.93 26.26
N ALA A 62 -2.72 1.83 27.23
CA ALA A 62 -3.56 1.66 28.42
C ALA A 62 -5.04 1.88 28.12
N THR A 63 -5.39 2.63 27.07
CA THR A 63 -6.78 3.02 26.77
C THR A 63 -7.31 2.39 25.49
N VAL A 64 -6.44 1.86 24.62
CA VAL A 64 -6.82 1.22 23.35
C VAL A 64 -6.42 -0.24 23.40
N PRO A 65 -7.35 -1.17 23.69
CA PRO A 65 -6.99 -2.60 23.87
C PRO A 65 -6.32 -3.24 22.64
N SER A 66 -6.78 -2.92 21.43
CA SER A 66 -6.17 -3.44 20.22
C SER A 66 -4.72 -2.98 20.05
N LEU A 67 -4.41 -1.75 20.44
CA LEU A 67 -3.05 -1.21 20.39
C LEU A 67 -2.14 -1.86 21.41
N LYS A 68 -2.67 -2.22 22.59
CA LYS A 68 -1.89 -2.92 23.62
C LYS A 68 -1.24 -4.18 23.08
N TRP A 69 -1.99 -5.01 22.37
CA TRP A 69 -1.48 -6.27 21.82
C TRP A 69 -0.62 -6.04 20.57
N ALA A 70 -0.98 -5.05 19.75
CA ALA A 70 -0.15 -4.65 18.62
C ALA A 70 1.21 -4.13 19.09
N TRP A 71 1.25 -3.38 20.18
CA TRP A 71 2.50 -2.89 20.77
C TRP A 71 3.44 -4.03 21.15
N TYR A 72 2.90 -5.11 21.70
CA TYR A 72 3.67 -6.31 22.01
C TYR A 72 4.37 -6.87 20.77
N LEU A 73 3.66 -6.89 19.64
CA LEU A 73 4.25 -7.32 18.36
C LEU A 73 5.27 -6.31 17.82
N ILE A 74 5.02 -5.02 18.01
CA ILE A 74 5.95 -3.96 17.61
C ILE A 74 7.29 -4.12 18.33
N GLU A 75 7.28 -4.37 19.64
CA GLU A 75 8.51 -4.56 20.41
C GLU A 75 9.32 -5.77 19.92
N ARG A 76 8.67 -6.78 19.39
CA ARG A 76 9.29 -8.00 18.86
C ARG A 76 9.69 -7.91 17.39
N GLY A 77 9.27 -6.86 16.68
CA GLY A 77 9.49 -6.78 15.24
C GLY A 77 8.60 -7.72 14.42
N GLU A 78 7.47 -8.14 14.96
CA GLU A 78 6.58 -9.15 14.38
C GLU A 78 5.22 -8.60 13.94
N LEU A 79 5.02 -7.29 13.97
CA LEU A 79 3.77 -6.69 13.50
C LEU A 79 3.73 -6.73 11.97
N ASP A 80 2.66 -7.28 11.40
CA ASP A 80 2.48 -7.31 9.95
C ASP A 80 1.84 -6.01 9.47
N PHE A 81 2.63 -5.12 8.90
CA PHE A 81 2.18 -3.83 8.38
C PHE A 81 1.30 -3.98 7.13
N GLY A 82 1.27 -5.15 6.52
CA GLY A 82 0.41 -5.46 5.39
C GLY A 82 -0.95 -6.03 5.76
N SER A 83 -1.18 -6.39 7.02
CA SER A 83 -2.48 -6.93 7.44
C SER A 83 -3.56 -5.84 7.44
N ALA A 84 -4.79 -6.24 7.13
CA ALA A 84 -5.92 -5.31 7.14
C ALA A 84 -6.15 -4.69 8.53
N ALA A 85 -5.96 -5.48 9.59
CA ALA A 85 -6.11 -5.02 10.96
C ALA A 85 -5.08 -3.93 11.31
N THR A 86 -3.81 -4.15 10.97
CA THR A 86 -2.74 -3.17 11.21
C THR A 86 -2.97 -1.90 10.39
N ARG A 87 -3.31 -2.03 9.11
CA ARG A 87 -3.59 -0.88 8.25
C ARG A 87 -4.78 -0.07 8.76
N GLY A 88 -5.80 -0.73 9.28
CA GLY A 88 -6.94 -0.08 9.92
C GLY A 88 -6.54 0.71 11.17
N MET A 89 -5.66 0.15 12.01
CA MET A 89 -5.13 0.86 13.18
C MET A 89 -4.28 2.08 12.77
N ILE A 90 -3.44 1.94 11.76
CA ILE A 90 -2.62 3.06 11.25
C ILE A 90 -3.54 4.18 10.77
N ASN A 91 -4.57 3.86 9.99
CA ASN A 91 -5.54 4.84 9.52
C ASN A 91 -6.28 5.56 10.67
N ALA A 92 -6.61 4.83 11.73
CA ALA A 92 -7.39 5.37 12.84
C ALA A 92 -6.56 6.16 13.85
N LEU A 93 -5.29 5.75 14.08
CA LEU A 93 -4.50 6.24 15.21
C LEU A 93 -3.33 7.15 14.82
N ILE A 94 -2.91 7.12 13.56
CA ILE A 94 -1.73 7.86 13.10
C ILE A 94 -2.16 8.94 12.10
N THR A 95 -1.59 10.14 12.26
CA THR A 95 -1.86 11.26 11.36
C THR A 95 -0.80 11.39 10.27
N GLU A 96 -1.11 12.16 9.22
CA GLU A 96 -0.15 12.47 8.17
C GLU A 96 0.99 13.35 8.71
N PRO A 97 2.23 13.28 8.18
CA PRO A 97 2.65 12.42 7.05
C PRO A 97 3.02 10.99 7.44
N ALA A 98 3.12 10.69 8.73
CA ALA A 98 3.53 9.38 9.21
C ALA A 98 2.61 8.25 8.74
N LYS A 99 1.30 8.50 8.67
CA LYS A 99 0.31 7.53 8.19
C LYS A 99 0.67 6.99 6.81
N SER A 100 0.83 7.86 5.83
CA SER A 100 1.13 7.46 4.45
C SER A 100 2.47 6.76 4.34
N LEU A 101 3.48 7.21 5.08
CA LEU A 101 4.80 6.59 5.07
C LEU A 101 4.76 5.16 5.63
N LEU A 102 4.04 4.93 6.72
CA LEU A 102 3.92 3.60 7.32
C LEU A 102 3.04 2.66 6.49
N LEU A 103 1.99 3.17 5.84
CA LEU A 103 1.19 2.35 4.93
C LEU A 103 2.01 1.90 3.72
N ALA A 104 2.91 2.74 3.22
CA ALA A 104 3.73 2.46 2.06
C ALA A 104 4.77 1.35 2.28
N VAL A 105 5.18 1.07 3.52
CA VAL A 105 6.20 0.04 3.78
C VAL A 105 5.75 -1.36 3.35
N ALA A 106 4.44 -1.61 3.33
CA ALA A 106 3.87 -2.89 2.91
C ALA A 106 3.39 -2.87 1.45
N GLU A 107 3.60 -1.79 0.73
CA GLU A 107 3.20 -1.66 -0.66
C GLU A 107 4.37 -1.93 -1.59
N VAL A 108 4.15 -2.77 -2.60
CA VAL A 108 5.13 -3.11 -3.62
C VAL A 108 4.55 -2.87 -5.00
N ALA A 109 5.42 -2.65 -5.99
CA ALA A 109 4.98 -2.49 -7.37
C ALA A 109 4.19 -3.73 -7.81
N ASP A 110 3.09 -3.49 -8.53
CA ASP A 110 2.22 -4.55 -9.05
C ASP A 110 1.97 -4.31 -10.54
N PRO A 111 3.01 -4.50 -11.39
CA PRO A 111 2.91 -4.20 -12.81
C PRO A 111 2.02 -5.18 -13.54
N VAL A 112 1.29 -4.67 -14.54
CA VAL A 112 0.60 -5.50 -15.53
C VAL A 112 1.42 -5.52 -16.82
N SER A 113 1.36 -6.66 -17.52
CA SER A 113 2.03 -6.81 -18.82
C SER A 113 1.11 -6.36 -19.96
N ALA A 114 1.70 -6.15 -21.14
CA ALA A 114 0.95 -5.87 -22.36
C ALA A 114 -0.06 -7.00 -22.67
N ALA A 115 0.33 -8.25 -22.44
CA ALA A 115 -0.56 -9.39 -22.66
C ALA A 115 -1.78 -9.37 -21.71
N GLN A 116 -1.58 -8.98 -20.45
CA GLN A 116 -2.68 -8.84 -19.50
C GLN A 116 -3.63 -7.70 -19.89
N ILE A 117 -3.11 -6.60 -20.42
CA ILE A 117 -3.91 -5.49 -20.94
C ILE A 117 -4.74 -5.96 -22.13
N GLU A 118 -4.15 -6.71 -23.06
CA GLU A 118 -4.86 -7.25 -24.23
C GLU A 118 -6.06 -8.11 -23.79
N VAL A 119 -5.84 -9.03 -22.83
CA VAL A 119 -6.91 -9.88 -22.30
C VAL A 119 -8.02 -9.03 -21.66
N ALA A 120 -7.65 -8.01 -20.90
CA ALA A 120 -8.62 -7.15 -20.22
C ALA A 120 -9.46 -6.31 -21.19
N MET A 121 -8.92 -5.98 -22.38
CA MET A 121 -9.60 -5.17 -23.39
C MET A 121 -10.47 -5.99 -24.34
N LYS A 122 -10.37 -7.32 -24.34
CA LYS A 122 -11.12 -8.20 -25.22
C LYS A 122 -12.18 -8.98 -24.45
N ASP A 123 -13.28 -9.32 -25.11
CA ASP A 123 -14.31 -10.19 -24.56
C ASP A 123 -13.96 -11.67 -24.81
N GLU A 124 -14.86 -12.58 -24.45
CA GLU A 124 -14.69 -14.02 -24.61
C GLU A 124 -14.51 -14.47 -26.06
N THR A 125 -15.01 -13.68 -27.00
CA THR A 125 -14.90 -13.98 -28.45
C THR A 125 -13.63 -13.41 -29.07
N GLY A 126 -12.84 -12.64 -28.32
CA GLY A 126 -11.66 -11.94 -28.79
C GLY A 126 -11.94 -10.57 -29.39
N ALA A 127 -13.18 -10.10 -29.35
CA ALA A 127 -13.54 -8.75 -29.78
C ALA A 127 -13.30 -7.74 -28.67
N TYR A 128 -12.99 -6.49 -29.02
CA TYR A 128 -12.80 -5.43 -28.03
C TYR A 128 -14.14 -5.06 -27.37
N LYS A 129 -14.08 -4.88 -26.08
CA LYS A 129 -15.24 -4.48 -25.27
C LYS A 129 -15.68 -3.04 -25.53
#